data_502955e7258053290a88368e3d023bd3
#
_entry.id   502955e7258053290a88368e3d023bd3
#
_cell.length_a   1.000
_cell.length_b   1.000
_cell.length_c   1.000
_cell.angle_alpha   90.00
_cell.angle_beta   90.00
_cell.angle_gamma   90.00
#
_symmetry.space_group_name_H-M   'P 1'
#
loop_
_entity.id
_entity.type
_entity.pdbx_description
1 polymer ?
#
loop_
_entity_poly.entity_id
_entity_poly.type
_entity_poly.pdbx_seq_one_letter_code
_entity_poly.pdbx_strand_id
1 'polypeptide(L)'
;WLETFLATRANAVVLVSHDRAFIDAVTTRTIEISLGRIYDYKVNYSRYVQLRAERLEQQRRAFENQQKQIQDTEAFIERFRYKATKSVQVQSRIKQLDKLERVEVDEVDNSRLNLKFPPAPRSGDYPLIFDNVGKSYGDHVVFAHVDFTIKRGDKVAFVGKNGEGKSTLVKCIMNEIDYTGNLKIGHNVKIGYFAQNQAQLLNGEITVFDTIDRVAVGDIRTKIRDILGAFMFGGEASDKKVKVLSGGEKTRLAMIRLLLEPVNLLILDEPTNHLDMRTKDVLKQAIKDFDGTVIVVSHDREFLDGLVTKVYEFGNKQVREHLGGIYDFLQRKKMDSLQELEKEKVTEKSNVEGIPSENKLSYEEQKEQQRQLKRLERTISDCEKKVEELELKIKQIEVRLSSVEGASDSSLYEKHGRLKKELDEIIEKWTELTMELEEKNKQI
;
A
#
# COMPACT_ATOMS: atom_id res chain seq x y z
N TRP A 1 1.02 -1.55 19.45
CA TRP A 1 1.40 -0.81 20.65
C TRP A 1 2.14 0.49 20.33
N LEU A 2 3.21 0.46 19.48
CA LEU A 2 3.99 1.68 19.13
C LEU A 2 3.12 2.72 18.42
N GLU A 3 2.32 2.33 17.45
CA GLU A 3 1.35 3.18 16.74
C GLU A 3 0.44 3.91 17.73
N THR A 4 -0.22 3.14 18.60
CA THR A 4 -1.14 3.69 19.60
C THR A 4 -0.44 4.61 20.58
N PHE A 5 0.77 4.24 21.03
CA PHE A 5 1.56 5.06 21.94
C PHE A 5 1.94 6.41 21.31
N LEU A 6 2.47 6.40 20.07
CA LEU A 6 2.85 7.62 19.37
C LEU A 6 1.66 8.51 19.04
N ALA A 7 0.54 7.92 18.64
CA ALA A 7 -0.68 8.66 18.31
C ALA A 7 -1.36 9.31 19.53
N THR A 8 -1.26 8.69 20.74
CA THR A 8 -2.05 9.12 21.91
C THR A 8 -1.24 9.77 23.02
N ARG A 9 0.04 9.44 23.16
CA ARG A 9 0.87 9.89 24.32
C ARG A 9 2.04 10.78 23.95
N ALA A 10 2.43 10.86 22.69
CA ALA A 10 3.54 11.71 22.29
C ALA A 10 3.06 13.15 22.02
N ASN A 11 3.69 14.15 22.63
CA ASN A 11 3.34 15.56 22.43
C ASN A 11 3.68 16.07 21.03
N ALA A 12 4.79 15.62 20.45
CA ALA A 12 5.21 15.93 19.09
C ALA A 12 6.06 14.76 18.56
N VAL A 13 5.81 14.37 17.31
CA VAL A 13 6.55 13.29 16.63
C VAL A 13 6.95 13.77 15.25
N VAL A 14 8.23 13.63 14.91
CA VAL A 14 8.72 13.74 13.52
C VAL A 14 9.10 12.33 13.08
N LEU A 15 8.43 11.83 12.05
CA LEU A 15 8.55 10.47 11.56
C LEU A 15 9.03 10.47 10.12
N VAL A 16 10.08 9.68 9.84
CA VAL A 16 10.51 9.31 8.49
C VAL A 16 10.39 7.80 8.37
N SER A 17 9.52 7.32 7.52
CA SER A 17 9.27 5.89 7.35
C SER A 17 8.84 5.57 5.91
N HIS A 18 9.02 4.31 5.51
CA HIS A 18 8.52 3.74 4.27
C HIS A 18 7.32 2.79 4.48
N ASP A 19 6.75 2.80 5.68
CA ASP A 19 5.53 2.08 6.03
C ASP A 19 4.34 3.06 6.00
N ARG A 20 3.54 2.98 4.95
CA ARG A 20 2.40 3.87 4.73
C ARG A 20 1.34 3.73 5.81
N ALA A 21 1.03 2.49 6.20
CA ALA A 21 0.02 2.22 7.22
C ALA A 21 0.42 2.82 8.56
N PHE A 22 1.71 2.70 8.92
CA PHE A 22 2.27 3.28 10.13
C PHE A 22 2.25 4.82 10.09
N ILE A 23 2.69 5.42 8.97
CA ILE A 23 2.67 6.89 8.81
C ILE A 23 1.22 7.39 8.92
N ASP A 24 0.29 6.75 8.22
CA ASP A 24 -1.12 7.18 8.16
C ASP A 24 -1.82 7.08 9.53
N ALA A 25 -1.47 6.07 10.32
CA ALA A 25 -2.01 5.87 11.67
C ALA A 25 -1.47 6.86 12.72
N VAL A 26 -0.25 7.39 12.52
CA VAL A 26 0.44 8.19 13.55
C VAL A 26 0.43 9.68 13.19
N THR A 27 0.49 10.04 11.88
CA THR A 27 0.72 11.42 11.47
C THR A 27 -0.57 12.14 11.08
N THR A 28 -0.67 13.40 11.50
CA THR A 28 -1.75 14.33 11.12
C THR A 28 -1.30 15.40 10.13
N ARG A 29 0.01 15.44 9.82
CA ARG A 29 0.64 16.43 8.95
C ARG A 29 1.75 15.77 8.16
N THR A 30 1.81 16.04 6.86
CA THR A 30 2.82 15.50 5.96
C THR A 30 3.62 16.63 5.33
N ILE A 31 4.94 16.56 5.43
CA ILE A 31 5.86 17.53 4.83
C ILE A 31 6.58 16.83 3.67
N GLU A 32 6.41 17.36 2.46
CA GLU A 32 7.11 16.90 1.27
C GLU A 32 8.26 17.86 0.94
N ILE A 33 9.43 17.30 0.67
CA ILE A 33 10.59 18.05 0.16
C ILE A 33 10.79 17.60 -1.30
N SER A 34 10.59 18.51 -2.25
CA SER A 34 10.73 18.23 -3.68
C SER A 34 11.33 19.43 -4.41
N LEU A 35 12.31 19.22 -5.31
CA LEU A 35 13.01 20.25 -6.06
C LEU A 35 13.51 21.43 -5.21
N GLY A 36 14.03 21.14 -4.00
CA GLY A 36 14.51 22.17 -3.08
C GLY A 36 13.41 23.02 -2.42
N ARG A 37 12.14 22.69 -2.62
CA ARG A 37 10.98 23.34 -2.02
C ARG A 37 10.33 22.45 -0.97
N ILE A 38 9.73 23.07 0.05
CA ILE A 38 9.01 22.40 1.10
C ILE A 38 7.51 22.63 0.89
N TYR A 39 6.77 21.54 0.82
CA TYR A 39 5.30 21.56 0.73
C TYR A 39 4.72 20.98 2.02
N ASP A 40 3.88 21.75 2.68
CA ASP A 40 3.28 21.42 3.97
C ASP A 40 1.80 21.10 3.80
N TYR A 41 1.45 19.85 4.05
CA TYR A 41 0.08 19.35 3.98
C TYR A 41 -0.41 19.01 5.39
N LYS A 42 -1.41 19.75 5.88
CA LYS A 42 -2.03 19.51 7.19
C LYS A 42 -3.05 18.37 7.12
N VAL A 43 -2.62 17.25 6.58
CA VAL A 43 -3.42 16.03 6.38
C VAL A 43 -2.56 14.79 6.59
N ASN A 44 -3.21 13.63 6.82
CA ASN A 44 -2.55 12.34 6.88
C ASN A 44 -1.96 11.93 5.51
N TYR A 45 -1.16 10.87 5.51
CA TYR A 45 -0.42 10.43 4.32
C TYR A 45 -1.35 10.03 3.16
N SER A 46 -2.43 9.30 3.42
CA SER A 46 -3.38 8.87 2.38
C SER A 46 -4.00 10.06 1.64
N ARG A 47 -4.41 11.10 2.36
CA ARG A 47 -4.97 12.32 1.76
C ARG A 47 -3.88 13.15 1.06
N TYR A 48 -2.67 13.20 1.61
CA TYR A 48 -1.52 13.84 0.97
C TYR A 48 -1.25 13.28 -0.43
N VAL A 49 -1.27 11.93 -0.59
CA VAL A 49 -1.02 11.28 -1.90
C VAL A 49 -2.03 11.77 -2.96
N GLN A 50 -3.31 11.95 -2.58
CA GLN A 50 -4.32 12.48 -3.48
C GLN A 50 -4.05 13.94 -3.86
N LEU A 51 -3.80 14.79 -2.86
CA LEU A 51 -3.51 16.22 -3.07
C LEU A 51 -2.23 16.43 -3.89
N ARG A 52 -1.22 15.58 -3.66
CA ARG A 52 0.01 15.57 -4.46
C ARG A 52 -0.28 15.25 -5.92
N ALA A 53 -1.08 14.23 -6.20
CA ALA A 53 -1.45 13.86 -7.55
C ALA A 53 -2.21 15.00 -8.28
N GLU A 54 -3.16 15.65 -7.59
CA GLU A 54 -3.88 16.82 -8.11
C GLU A 54 -2.92 17.99 -8.43
N ARG A 55 -1.98 18.27 -7.52
CA ARG A 55 -0.96 19.33 -7.74
C ARG A 55 -0.08 19.03 -8.94
N LEU A 56 0.41 17.80 -9.07
CA LEU A 56 1.25 17.40 -10.19
C LEU A 56 0.52 17.50 -11.53
N GLU A 57 -0.76 17.13 -11.56
CA GLU A 57 -1.57 17.29 -12.76
C GLU A 57 -1.78 18.77 -13.12
N GLN A 58 -2.00 19.65 -12.14
CA GLN A 58 -2.08 21.09 -12.35
C GLN A 58 -0.76 21.66 -12.88
N GLN A 59 0.38 21.26 -12.31
CA GLN A 59 1.71 21.66 -12.77
C GLN A 59 1.96 21.21 -14.20
N ARG A 60 1.59 19.96 -14.54
CA ARG A 60 1.72 19.45 -15.90
C ARG A 60 0.90 20.23 -16.91
N ARG A 61 -0.37 20.50 -16.59
CA ARG A 61 -1.24 21.34 -17.45
C ARG A 61 -0.68 22.76 -17.60
N ALA A 62 -0.17 23.35 -16.53
CA ALA A 62 0.45 24.67 -16.60
C ALA A 62 1.70 24.67 -17.48
N PHE A 63 2.54 23.63 -17.38
CA PHE A 63 3.72 23.44 -18.23
C PHE A 63 3.33 23.27 -19.70
N GLU A 64 2.39 22.40 -20.03
CA GLU A 64 1.91 22.17 -21.40
C GLU A 64 1.35 23.46 -22.02
N ASN A 65 0.58 24.23 -21.26
CA ASN A 65 0.06 25.53 -21.71
C ASN A 65 1.19 26.53 -21.92
N GLN A 66 2.17 26.61 -21.01
CA GLN A 66 3.33 27.49 -21.18
C GLN A 66 4.18 27.10 -22.38
N GLN A 67 4.44 25.80 -22.58
CA GLN A 67 5.17 25.30 -23.75
C GLN A 67 4.48 25.69 -25.07
N LYS A 68 3.17 25.57 -25.13
CA LYS A 68 2.38 25.99 -26.28
C LYS A 68 2.51 27.51 -26.54
N GLN A 69 2.42 28.32 -25.47
CA GLN A 69 2.61 29.78 -25.59
C GLN A 69 4.04 30.15 -26.07
N ILE A 70 5.05 29.41 -25.57
CA ILE A 70 6.44 29.59 -26.03
C ILE A 70 6.56 29.27 -27.53
N GLN A 71 6.06 28.10 -27.97
CA GLN A 71 6.07 27.67 -29.35
C GLN A 71 5.35 28.67 -30.28
N ASP A 72 4.15 29.13 -29.90
CA ASP A 72 3.39 30.12 -30.66
C ASP A 72 4.16 31.46 -30.77
N THR A 73 4.83 31.85 -29.69
CA THR A 73 5.63 33.07 -29.66
C THR A 73 6.90 32.95 -30.49
N GLU A 74 7.60 31.82 -30.43
CA GLU A 74 8.77 31.51 -31.25
C GLU A 74 8.41 31.46 -32.75
N ALA A 75 7.31 30.79 -33.10
CA ALA A 75 6.80 30.74 -34.46
C ALA A 75 6.46 32.15 -34.99
N PHE A 76 5.88 33.02 -34.14
CA PHE A 76 5.64 34.41 -34.51
C PHE A 76 6.94 35.17 -34.76
N ILE A 77 7.94 35.03 -33.87
CA ILE A 77 9.25 35.65 -33.99
C ILE A 77 9.93 35.21 -35.30
N GLU A 78 9.95 33.91 -35.59
CA GLU A 78 10.58 33.35 -36.78
C GLU A 78 9.92 33.88 -38.07
N ARG A 79 8.57 33.88 -38.13
CA ARG A 79 7.80 34.34 -39.29
C ARG A 79 7.98 35.82 -39.60
N PHE A 80 8.19 36.67 -38.57
CA PHE A 80 8.22 38.11 -38.72
C PHE A 80 9.58 38.74 -38.49
N ARG A 81 10.63 37.95 -38.19
CA ARG A 81 12.00 38.40 -37.87
C ARG A 81 12.59 39.36 -38.88
N TYR A 82 12.32 39.15 -40.19
CA TYR A 82 12.87 39.91 -41.28
C TYR A 82 11.95 41.03 -41.80
N LYS A 83 10.78 41.24 -41.20
CA LYS A 83 9.86 42.30 -41.62
C LYS A 83 10.08 43.58 -40.80
N ALA A 84 10.60 44.63 -41.44
CA ALA A 84 10.91 45.93 -40.80
C ALA A 84 9.70 46.52 -40.05
N THR A 85 8.48 46.42 -40.60
CA THR A 85 7.25 46.92 -39.99
C THR A 85 6.84 46.19 -38.69
N LYS A 86 7.41 45.04 -38.42
CA LYS A 86 7.10 44.20 -37.23
C LYS A 86 8.24 44.10 -36.22
N SER A 87 9.39 44.81 -36.49
CA SER A 87 10.61 44.69 -35.67
C SER A 87 10.37 45.00 -34.18
N VAL A 88 9.61 46.04 -33.86
CA VAL A 88 9.29 46.42 -32.48
C VAL A 88 8.47 45.35 -31.77
N GLN A 89 7.49 44.74 -32.48
CA GLN A 89 6.67 43.64 -31.91
C GLN A 89 7.51 42.37 -31.69
N VAL A 90 8.39 42.03 -32.60
CA VAL A 90 9.32 40.89 -32.48
C VAL A 90 10.24 41.06 -31.29
N GLN A 91 10.88 42.24 -31.15
CA GLN A 91 11.75 42.52 -30.01
C GLN A 91 11.01 42.51 -28.68
N SER A 92 9.77 42.99 -28.62
CA SER A 92 8.94 42.90 -27.42
C SER A 92 8.66 41.46 -27.02
N ARG A 93 8.35 40.58 -28.00
CA ARG A 93 8.10 39.18 -27.76
C ARG A 93 9.36 38.39 -27.34
N ILE A 94 10.53 38.73 -27.91
CA ILE A 94 11.82 38.17 -27.47
C ILE A 94 12.06 38.52 -25.99
N LYS A 95 11.90 39.80 -25.62
CA LYS A 95 12.03 40.24 -24.23
C LYS A 95 11.02 39.58 -23.27
N GLN A 96 9.81 39.23 -23.75
CA GLN A 96 8.82 38.49 -22.97
C GLN A 96 9.29 37.06 -22.74
N LEU A 97 9.83 36.36 -23.74
CA LEU A 97 10.38 35.02 -23.61
C LEU A 97 11.60 34.99 -22.68
N ASP A 98 12.50 35.99 -22.77
CA ASP A 98 13.68 36.07 -21.91
C ASP A 98 13.32 36.28 -20.42
N LYS A 99 12.19 36.94 -20.13
CA LYS A 99 11.70 37.19 -18.77
C LYS A 99 10.78 36.10 -18.24
N LEU A 100 10.41 35.14 -19.08
CA LEU A 100 9.45 34.13 -18.70
C LEU A 100 10.10 33.13 -17.73
N GLU A 101 9.59 33.07 -16.49
CA GLU A 101 9.94 32.01 -15.56
C GLU A 101 9.37 30.68 -16.07
N ARG A 102 10.25 29.74 -16.34
CA ARG A 102 9.82 28.40 -16.81
C ARG A 102 9.21 27.61 -15.68
N VAL A 103 8.04 27.04 -15.92
CA VAL A 103 7.40 26.14 -14.99
C VAL A 103 8.22 24.85 -14.92
N GLU A 104 8.78 24.58 -13.75
CA GLU A 104 9.43 23.31 -13.47
C GLU A 104 8.35 22.30 -13.05
N VAL A 105 8.30 21.18 -13.72
CA VAL A 105 7.42 20.07 -13.37
C VAL A 105 8.24 19.07 -12.58
N ASP A 106 7.73 18.65 -11.43
CA ASP A 106 8.26 17.50 -10.72
C ASP A 106 8.19 16.30 -11.67
N GLU A 107 9.32 15.80 -12.15
CA GLU A 107 9.37 14.59 -12.95
C GLU A 107 8.88 13.42 -12.12
N VAL A 108 7.59 13.18 -12.17
CA VAL A 108 7.03 11.89 -11.75
C VAL A 108 7.24 10.97 -12.94
N ASP A 109 8.29 10.20 -12.87
CA ASP A 109 8.44 9.06 -13.75
C ASP A 109 7.28 8.08 -13.49
N ASN A 110 6.18 8.29 -14.21
CA ASN A 110 4.98 7.47 -14.20
C ASN A 110 5.15 6.25 -15.13
N SER A 111 6.36 5.93 -15.56
CA SER A 111 6.59 4.72 -16.32
C SER A 111 6.18 3.52 -15.46
N ARG A 112 4.95 3.05 -15.67
CA ARG A 112 4.52 1.75 -15.15
C ARG A 112 5.45 0.72 -15.79
N LEU A 113 6.37 0.23 -15.00
CA LEU A 113 7.25 -0.85 -15.46
C LEU A 113 6.38 -2.07 -15.74
N ASN A 114 6.18 -2.36 -17.02
CA ASN A 114 5.60 -3.62 -17.44
C ASN A 114 6.75 -4.64 -17.54
N LEU A 115 7.15 -5.17 -16.38
CA LEU A 115 8.21 -6.16 -16.29
C LEU A 115 7.67 -7.48 -16.85
N LYS A 116 8.11 -7.84 -18.05
CA LYS A 116 7.86 -9.17 -18.60
C LYS A 116 8.92 -10.12 -18.05
N PHE A 117 8.47 -11.13 -17.31
CA PHE A 117 9.35 -12.18 -16.83
C PHE A 117 9.85 -13.04 -18.02
N PRO A 118 11.10 -13.55 -17.97
CA PRO A 118 11.57 -14.48 -18.99
C PRO A 118 10.72 -15.75 -18.95
N PRO A 119 10.46 -16.37 -20.11
CA PRO A 119 9.71 -17.60 -20.18
C PRO A 119 10.45 -18.70 -19.40
N ALA A 120 9.74 -19.28 -18.43
CA ALA A 120 10.24 -20.42 -17.65
C ALA A 120 9.50 -21.71 -18.06
N PRO A 121 10.13 -22.88 -17.91
CA PRO A 121 9.43 -24.14 -18.16
C PRO A 121 8.24 -24.29 -17.23
N ARG A 122 7.16 -24.87 -17.73
CA ARG A 122 5.95 -25.11 -16.93
C ARG A 122 6.27 -26.14 -15.83
N SER A 123 6.04 -25.79 -14.57
CA SER A 123 6.17 -26.71 -13.43
C SER A 123 5.01 -27.71 -13.39
N GLY A 124 5.16 -28.79 -12.64
CA GLY A 124 4.06 -29.67 -12.26
C GLY A 124 2.96 -28.92 -11.49
N ASP A 125 1.80 -29.56 -11.29
CA ASP A 125 0.63 -28.93 -10.62
C ASP A 125 0.87 -28.66 -9.13
N TYR A 126 1.80 -29.38 -8.52
CA TYR A 126 2.20 -29.26 -7.13
C TYR A 126 3.69 -28.97 -7.02
N PRO A 127 4.11 -27.70 -7.08
CA PRO A 127 5.52 -27.33 -6.95
C PRO A 127 6.16 -27.74 -5.64
N LEU A 128 5.40 -27.72 -4.53
CA LEU A 128 5.89 -28.13 -3.21
C LEU A 128 4.83 -28.94 -2.47
N ILE A 129 5.27 -30.06 -1.90
CA ILE A 129 4.46 -30.94 -1.04
C ILE A 129 5.23 -31.17 0.26
N PHE A 130 4.61 -30.81 1.37
CA PHE A 130 5.11 -31.04 2.72
C PHE A 130 4.30 -32.16 3.35
N ASP A 131 4.97 -33.20 3.84
CA ASP A 131 4.39 -34.36 4.46
C ASP A 131 5.14 -34.64 5.77
N ASN A 132 4.52 -34.29 6.87
CA ASN A 132 5.05 -34.43 8.24
C ASN A 132 6.46 -33.80 8.40
N VAL A 133 6.67 -32.62 7.83
CA VAL A 133 7.98 -31.95 7.87
C VAL A 133 8.20 -31.31 9.25
N GLY A 134 9.39 -31.56 9.83
CA GLY A 134 9.78 -31.00 11.12
C GLY A 134 11.23 -30.54 11.13
N LYS A 135 11.54 -29.54 11.98
CA LYS A 135 12.91 -29.09 12.23
C LYS A 135 13.14 -28.75 13.69
N SER A 136 14.25 -29.28 14.21
CA SER A 136 14.76 -28.93 15.53
C SER A 136 16.26 -28.61 15.47
N TYR A 137 16.74 -27.81 16.41
CA TYR A 137 18.13 -27.53 16.68
C TYR A 137 18.45 -27.98 18.11
N GLY A 138 19.07 -29.17 18.26
CA GLY A 138 19.18 -29.82 19.56
C GLY A 138 17.80 -30.04 20.16
N ASP A 139 17.59 -29.59 21.39
CA ASP A 139 16.33 -29.71 22.12
C ASP A 139 15.27 -28.66 21.72
N HIS A 140 15.66 -27.67 20.93
CA HIS A 140 14.76 -26.62 20.49
C HIS A 140 14.01 -27.02 19.23
N VAL A 141 12.72 -27.36 19.38
CA VAL A 141 11.83 -27.63 18.24
C VAL A 141 11.34 -26.32 17.64
N VAL A 142 11.66 -26.06 16.38
CA VAL A 142 11.24 -24.87 15.61
C VAL A 142 9.82 -25.07 15.10
N PHE A 143 9.58 -26.17 14.39
CA PHE A 143 8.26 -26.61 13.96
C PHE A 143 8.23 -28.12 13.81
N ALA A 144 7.04 -28.70 13.94
CA ALA A 144 6.80 -30.12 13.79
C ALA A 144 5.47 -30.36 13.06
N HIS A 145 5.37 -31.51 12.39
CA HIS A 145 4.16 -31.96 11.72
C HIS A 145 3.59 -30.91 10.75
N VAL A 146 4.46 -30.41 9.85
CA VAL A 146 4.06 -29.47 8.82
C VAL A 146 3.52 -30.25 7.61
N ASP A 147 2.21 -30.12 7.36
CA ASP A 147 1.48 -30.83 6.31
C ASP A 147 0.70 -29.83 5.47
N PHE A 148 1.18 -29.49 4.28
CA PHE A 148 0.43 -28.70 3.30
C PHE A 148 1.01 -28.85 1.90
N THR A 149 0.25 -28.35 0.92
CA THR A 149 0.64 -28.43 -0.48
C THR A 149 0.44 -27.08 -1.17
N ILE A 150 1.47 -26.62 -1.87
CA ILE A 150 1.40 -25.40 -2.68
C ILE A 150 1.12 -25.81 -4.12
N LYS A 151 0.07 -25.22 -4.71
CA LYS A 151 -0.34 -25.45 -6.10
C LYS A 151 0.38 -24.48 -7.03
N ARG A 152 0.54 -24.87 -8.28
CA ARG A 152 1.07 -23.99 -9.32
C ARG A 152 0.21 -22.73 -9.45
N GLY A 153 0.88 -21.57 -9.51
CA GLY A 153 0.24 -20.27 -9.58
C GLY A 153 -0.27 -19.73 -8.25
N ASP A 154 -0.18 -20.50 -7.16
CA ASP A 154 -0.48 -19.98 -5.83
C ASP A 154 0.50 -18.84 -5.46
N LYS A 155 -0.04 -17.76 -4.92
CA LYS A 155 0.74 -16.66 -4.31
C LYS A 155 0.45 -16.68 -2.82
N VAL A 156 1.40 -17.11 -2.01
CA VAL A 156 1.21 -17.39 -0.59
C VAL A 156 2.13 -16.54 0.28
N ALA A 157 1.65 -16.16 1.46
CA ALA A 157 2.45 -15.49 2.47
C ALA A 157 2.80 -16.42 3.62
N PHE A 158 4.04 -16.39 4.09
CA PHE A 158 4.44 -16.94 5.36
C PHE A 158 4.50 -15.83 6.41
N VAL A 159 3.64 -15.90 7.42
CA VAL A 159 3.51 -14.90 8.48
C VAL A 159 3.70 -15.52 9.86
N GLY A 160 4.12 -14.73 10.83
CA GLY A 160 4.38 -15.19 12.20
C GLY A 160 5.40 -14.30 12.88
N LYS A 161 5.58 -14.44 14.20
CA LYS A 161 6.59 -13.68 14.97
C LYS A 161 8.01 -14.01 14.48
N ASN A 162 8.96 -13.15 14.80
CA ASN A 162 10.37 -13.45 14.54
C ASN A 162 10.81 -14.66 15.38
N GLY A 163 11.57 -15.57 14.76
CA GLY A 163 12.01 -16.82 15.39
C GLY A 163 11.06 -18.01 15.25
N GLU A 164 9.84 -17.84 14.73
CA GLU A 164 8.86 -18.96 14.57
C GLU A 164 9.16 -19.89 13.38
N GLY A 165 10.31 -19.76 12.74
CA GLY A 165 10.78 -20.74 11.76
C GLY A 165 10.44 -20.46 10.29
N LYS A 166 9.94 -19.27 9.92
CA LYS A 166 9.62 -18.90 8.53
C LYS A 166 10.81 -19.11 7.59
N SER A 167 11.92 -18.41 7.84
CA SER A 167 13.15 -18.55 7.04
C SER A 167 13.80 -19.93 7.20
N THR A 168 13.57 -20.63 8.31
CA THR A 168 14.02 -22.00 8.50
C THR A 168 13.31 -22.94 7.54
N LEU A 169 11.98 -22.82 7.36
CA LEU A 169 11.23 -23.61 6.40
C LEU A 169 11.68 -23.32 4.96
N VAL A 170 11.97 -22.05 4.63
CA VAL A 170 12.54 -21.68 3.33
C VAL A 170 13.90 -22.38 3.11
N LYS A 171 14.78 -22.42 4.11
CA LYS A 171 16.07 -23.13 4.02
C LYS A 171 15.88 -24.65 3.86
N CYS A 172 14.83 -25.24 4.46
CA CYS A 172 14.48 -26.65 4.20
C CYS A 172 14.06 -26.84 2.74
N ILE A 173 13.26 -25.93 2.15
CA ILE A 173 12.89 -25.98 0.72
C ILE A 173 14.13 -25.91 -0.17
N MET A 174 15.08 -25.04 0.19
CA MET A 174 16.36 -24.90 -0.55
C MET A 174 17.35 -26.05 -0.30
N ASN A 175 17.00 -26.99 0.58
CA ASN A 175 17.86 -28.10 1.01
C ASN A 175 19.21 -27.63 1.58
N GLU A 176 19.22 -26.46 2.22
CA GLU A 176 20.39 -25.89 2.89
C GLU A 176 20.61 -26.46 4.30
N ILE A 177 19.55 -26.99 4.90
CA ILE A 177 19.56 -27.55 6.27
C ILE A 177 18.78 -28.86 6.32
N ASP A 178 19.20 -29.78 7.18
CA ASP A 178 18.52 -31.06 7.42
C ASP A 178 17.14 -30.82 8.10
N TYR A 179 16.20 -31.69 7.78
CA TYR A 179 14.84 -31.71 8.32
C TYR A 179 14.33 -33.14 8.47
N THR A 180 13.28 -33.33 9.24
CA THR A 180 12.57 -34.61 9.36
C THR A 180 11.31 -34.58 8.50
N GLY A 181 10.79 -35.78 8.16
CA GLY A 181 9.64 -35.89 7.27
C GLY A 181 10.00 -35.89 5.80
N ASN A 182 9.03 -35.59 4.93
CA ASN A 182 9.19 -35.70 3.48
C ASN A 182 8.76 -34.39 2.80
N LEU A 183 9.73 -33.69 2.22
CA LEU A 183 9.50 -32.50 1.42
C LEU A 183 9.83 -32.82 -0.03
N LYS A 184 8.81 -32.76 -0.90
CA LYS A 184 8.97 -33.04 -2.32
C LYS A 184 8.85 -31.76 -3.14
N ILE A 185 9.90 -31.53 -3.95
CA ILE A 185 9.89 -30.51 -5.00
C ILE A 185 9.32 -31.17 -6.26
N GLY A 186 8.32 -30.52 -6.86
CA GLY A 186 7.62 -31.01 -8.04
C GLY A 186 8.51 -31.08 -9.28
N HIS A 187 7.98 -31.72 -10.33
CA HIS A 187 8.70 -31.85 -11.60
C HIS A 187 8.88 -30.47 -12.27
N ASN A 188 10.02 -30.24 -12.90
CA ASN A 188 10.39 -29.01 -13.61
C ASN A 188 10.32 -27.73 -12.77
N VAL A 189 10.41 -27.82 -11.45
CA VAL A 189 10.46 -26.65 -10.60
C VAL A 189 11.85 -26.03 -10.67
N LYS A 190 11.90 -24.75 -11.07
CA LYS A 190 13.08 -23.90 -11.00
C LYS A 190 12.85 -22.82 -9.96
N ILE A 191 13.60 -22.90 -8.86
CA ILE A 191 13.45 -22.01 -7.71
C ILE A 191 14.32 -20.78 -7.90
N GLY A 192 13.73 -19.60 -7.78
CA GLY A 192 14.42 -18.34 -7.57
C GLY A 192 14.27 -17.94 -6.10
N TYR A 193 15.35 -17.82 -5.37
CA TYR A 193 15.33 -17.49 -3.96
C TYR A 193 16.00 -16.15 -3.70
N PHE A 194 15.27 -15.25 -3.05
CA PHE A 194 15.78 -13.99 -2.56
C PHE A 194 15.97 -14.07 -1.04
N ALA A 195 17.23 -14.26 -0.64
CA ALA A 195 17.64 -14.28 0.77
C ALA A 195 18.09 -12.89 1.23
N GLN A 196 18.07 -12.66 2.55
CA GLN A 196 18.56 -11.42 3.16
C GLN A 196 20.03 -11.10 2.78
N ASN A 197 20.86 -12.12 2.46
CA ASN A 197 22.29 -11.97 2.15
C ASN A 197 22.61 -11.92 0.66
N GLN A 198 21.60 -11.91 -0.23
CA GLN A 198 21.80 -12.03 -1.67
C GLN A 198 22.61 -10.89 -2.28
N ALA A 199 22.56 -9.70 -1.66
CA ALA A 199 23.38 -8.54 -2.03
C ALA A 199 24.90 -8.81 -1.98
N GLN A 200 25.34 -9.74 -1.13
CA GLN A 200 26.76 -10.11 -0.98
C GLN A 200 27.28 -11.02 -2.12
N LEU A 201 26.39 -11.68 -2.84
CA LEU A 201 26.72 -12.58 -3.93
C LEU A 201 26.96 -11.85 -5.27
N LEU A 202 26.75 -10.54 -5.30
CA LEU A 202 26.99 -9.73 -6.49
C LEU A 202 28.48 -9.50 -6.72
N ASN A 203 28.91 -9.60 -7.99
CA ASN A 203 30.29 -9.29 -8.37
C ASN A 203 30.52 -7.77 -8.31
N GLY A 204 31.35 -7.32 -7.38
CA GLY A 204 31.66 -5.90 -7.16
C GLY A 204 32.41 -5.19 -8.30
N GLU A 205 33.11 -5.91 -9.17
CA GLU A 205 33.98 -5.35 -10.19
C GLU A 205 33.27 -4.98 -11.50
N ILE A 206 32.05 -5.47 -11.72
CA ILE A 206 31.25 -5.17 -12.91
C ILE A 206 30.27 -4.02 -12.63
N THR A 207 29.72 -3.42 -13.70
CA THR A 207 28.74 -2.35 -13.58
C THR A 207 27.35 -2.90 -13.21
N VAL A 208 26.48 -2.00 -12.75
CA VAL A 208 25.05 -2.30 -12.53
C VAL A 208 24.43 -2.83 -13.82
N PHE A 209 24.68 -2.13 -14.95
CA PHE A 209 24.18 -2.54 -16.25
C PHE A 209 24.67 -3.94 -16.65
N ASP A 210 25.99 -4.21 -16.56
CA ASP A 210 26.56 -5.51 -16.92
C ASP A 210 26.01 -6.64 -16.04
N THR A 211 25.72 -6.36 -14.77
CA THR A 211 25.11 -7.35 -13.86
C THR A 211 23.77 -7.85 -14.39
N ILE A 212 22.97 -6.96 -14.96
CA ILE A 212 21.65 -7.29 -15.50
C ILE A 212 21.76 -7.83 -16.93
N ASP A 213 22.64 -7.26 -17.78
CA ASP A 213 22.82 -7.72 -19.17
C ASP A 213 23.22 -9.20 -19.24
N ARG A 214 23.97 -9.70 -18.26
CA ARG A 214 24.38 -11.12 -18.19
C ARG A 214 23.24 -12.09 -17.98
N VAL A 215 22.15 -11.66 -17.33
CA VAL A 215 20.98 -12.51 -17.04
C VAL A 215 19.80 -12.21 -17.96
N ALA A 216 19.78 -11.05 -18.58
CA ALA A 216 18.70 -10.64 -19.47
C ALA A 216 18.72 -11.42 -20.78
N VAL A 217 17.56 -12.00 -21.16
CA VAL A 217 17.38 -12.81 -22.37
C VAL A 217 16.30 -12.21 -23.27
N GLY A 218 16.54 -12.24 -24.58
CA GLY A 218 15.55 -11.82 -25.59
C GLY A 218 15.18 -10.33 -25.47
N ASP A 219 13.89 -10.01 -25.58
CA ASP A 219 13.35 -8.65 -25.57
C ASP A 219 13.61 -7.86 -24.28
N ILE A 220 13.91 -8.56 -23.18
CA ILE A 220 14.24 -7.93 -21.90
C ILE A 220 15.53 -7.12 -22.02
N ARG A 221 16.47 -7.61 -22.84
CA ARG A 221 17.77 -6.96 -23.06
C ARG A 221 17.64 -5.53 -23.62
N THR A 222 16.64 -5.28 -24.45
CA THR A 222 16.36 -3.94 -25.01
C THR A 222 15.79 -2.98 -23.97
N LYS A 223 15.22 -3.50 -22.87
CA LYS A 223 14.53 -2.74 -21.81
C LYS A 223 15.32 -2.64 -20.51
N ILE A 224 16.59 -3.07 -20.48
CA ILE A 224 17.40 -3.06 -19.26
C ILE A 224 17.45 -1.68 -18.61
N ARG A 225 17.65 -0.61 -19.41
CA ARG A 225 17.70 0.78 -18.88
C ARG A 225 16.38 1.23 -18.27
N ASP A 226 15.26 0.84 -18.85
CA ASP A 226 13.91 1.15 -18.31
C ASP A 226 13.68 0.40 -17.00
N ILE A 227 14.06 -0.87 -16.95
CA ILE A 227 13.98 -1.69 -15.73
C ILE A 227 14.85 -1.10 -14.64
N LEU A 228 16.10 -0.80 -14.94
CA LEU A 228 17.04 -0.17 -14.00
C LEU A 228 16.50 1.19 -13.51
N GLY A 229 15.96 2.02 -14.41
CA GLY A 229 15.34 3.30 -14.07
C GLY A 229 14.18 3.17 -13.09
N ALA A 230 13.29 2.19 -13.32
CA ALA A 230 12.15 1.94 -12.42
C ALA A 230 12.58 1.50 -10.99
N PHE A 231 13.75 0.88 -10.87
CA PHE A 231 14.36 0.52 -9.59
C PHE A 231 15.42 1.55 -9.13
N MET A 232 15.35 2.79 -9.61
CA MET A 232 16.19 3.91 -9.21
C MET A 232 17.69 3.78 -9.59
N PHE A 233 18.00 3.07 -10.67
CA PHE A 233 19.33 3.01 -11.30
C PHE A 233 19.34 3.70 -12.65
N GLY A 234 18.61 4.82 -12.81
CA GLY A 234 18.56 5.60 -14.04
C GLY A 234 19.85 6.40 -14.30
N GLY A 235 20.08 6.77 -15.58
CA GLY A 235 21.19 7.60 -15.99
C GLY A 235 22.56 7.04 -15.61
N GLU A 236 23.43 7.87 -15.05
CA GLU A 236 24.79 7.51 -14.65
C GLU A 236 24.87 6.41 -13.55
N ALA A 237 23.76 6.18 -12.80
CA ALA A 237 23.75 5.16 -11.78
C ALA A 237 23.88 3.76 -12.36
N SER A 238 23.45 3.53 -13.61
CA SER A 238 23.57 2.25 -14.31
C SER A 238 25.02 1.87 -14.64
N ASP A 239 25.89 2.85 -14.81
CA ASP A 239 27.28 2.66 -15.20
C ASP A 239 28.24 2.56 -13.99
N LYS A 240 27.72 2.75 -12.76
CA LYS A 240 28.49 2.59 -11.53
C LYS A 240 28.85 1.12 -11.31
N LYS A 241 30.05 0.87 -10.76
CA LYS A 241 30.45 -0.47 -10.31
C LYS A 241 29.66 -0.90 -9.08
N VAL A 242 29.30 -2.16 -9.01
CA VAL A 242 28.52 -2.73 -7.89
C VAL A 242 29.20 -2.51 -6.54
N LYS A 243 30.54 -2.49 -6.47
CA LYS A 243 31.26 -2.29 -5.21
C LYS A 243 30.99 -0.93 -4.55
N VAL A 244 30.70 0.12 -5.32
CA VAL A 244 30.44 1.48 -4.79
C VAL A 244 29.00 1.69 -4.35
N LEU A 245 28.12 0.74 -4.60
CA LEU A 245 26.72 0.79 -4.20
C LEU A 245 26.56 0.63 -2.69
N SER A 246 25.59 1.34 -2.13
CA SER A 246 25.11 1.13 -0.75
C SER A 246 24.48 -0.25 -0.58
N GLY A 247 24.32 -0.71 0.66
CA GLY A 247 23.67 -2.00 0.96
C GLY A 247 22.26 -2.11 0.35
N GLY A 248 21.44 -1.05 0.47
CA GLY A 248 20.10 -1.01 -0.09
C GLY A 248 20.09 -1.05 -1.63
N GLU A 249 21.03 -0.36 -2.29
CA GLU A 249 21.18 -0.43 -3.75
C GLU A 249 21.60 -1.83 -4.20
N LYS A 250 22.54 -2.48 -3.51
CA LYS A 250 22.93 -3.87 -3.82
C LYS A 250 21.75 -4.83 -3.67
N THR A 251 20.94 -4.62 -2.64
CA THR A 251 19.72 -5.43 -2.42
C THR A 251 18.73 -5.27 -3.56
N ARG A 252 18.47 -4.03 -4.00
CA ARG A 252 17.61 -3.76 -5.17
C ARG A 252 18.16 -4.38 -6.45
N LEU A 253 19.46 -4.27 -6.69
CA LEU A 253 20.09 -4.86 -7.87
C LEU A 253 20.00 -6.40 -7.87
N ALA A 254 20.22 -7.03 -6.72
CA ALA A 254 20.04 -8.48 -6.57
C ALA A 254 18.59 -8.91 -6.83
N MET A 255 17.62 -8.09 -6.40
CA MET A 255 16.21 -8.34 -6.68
C MET A 255 15.90 -8.28 -8.18
N ILE A 256 16.35 -7.22 -8.87
CA ILE A 256 16.17 -7.10 -10.33
C ILE A 256 16.77 -8.33 -11.04
N ARG A 257 17.98 -8.69 -10.69
CA ARG A 257 18.66 -9.85 -11.27
C ARG A 257 17.81 -11.11 -11.11
N LEU A 258 17.29 -11.37 -9.92
CA LEU A 258 16.46 -12.55 -9.65
C LEU A 258 15.16 -12.55 -10.48
N LEU A 259 14.48 -11.40 -10.59
CA LEU A 259 13.26 -11.27 -11.38
C LEU A 259 13.45 -11.51 -12.88
N LEU A 260 14.69 -11.40 -13.36
CA LEU A 260 15.06 -11.65 -14.76
C LEU A 260 15.61 -13.06 -15.02
N GLU A 261 15.68 -13.91 -14.00
CA GLU A 261 16.02 -15.32 -14.16
C GLU A 261 14.77 -16.13 -14.57
N PRO A 262 14.91 -17.16 -15.46
CA PRO A 262 13.80 -17.98 -15.91
C PRO A 262 13.36 -18.99 -14.83
N VAL A 263 12.69 -18.52 -13.81
CA VAL A 263 12.21 -19.29 -12.66
C VAL A 263 10.69 -19.44 -12.71
N ASN A 264 10.14 -20.50 -12.09
CA ASN A 264 8.69 -20.76 -12.02
C ASN A 264 8.18 -20.93 -10.57
N LEU A 265 9.10 -20.96 -9.61
CA LEU A 265 8.82 -20.82 -8.18
C LEU A 265 9.70 -19.72 -7.61
N LEU A 266 9.09 -18.62 -7.15
CA LEU A 266 9.78 -17.48 -6.58
C LEU A 266 9.59 -17.48 -5.07
N ILE A 267 10.69 -17.47 -4.32
CA ILE A 267 10.69 -17.40 -2.86
C ILE A 267 11.36 -16.09 -2.46
N LEU A 268 10.63 -15.22 -1.76
CA LEU A 268 11.10 -13.91 -1.35
C LEU A 268 11.08 -13.81 0.18
N ASP A 269 12.27 -13.72 0.79
CA ASP A 269 12.43 -13.58 2.24
C ASP A 269 12.71 -12.12 2.59
N GLU A 270 11.71 -11.45 3.19
CA GLU A 270 11.69 -10.02 3.55
C GLU A 270 12.10 -9.09 2.39
N PRO A 271 11.44 -9.19 1.22
CA PRO A 271 11.87 -8.47 0.02
C PRO A 271 11.67 -6.94 0.13
N THR A 272 10.86 -6.48 1.05
CA THR A 272 10.52 -5.07 1.25
C THR A 272 11.52 -4.33 2.14
N ASN A 273 12.44 -5.04 2.79
CA ASN A 273 13.47 -4.42 3.62
C ASN A 273 14.39 -3.54 2.78
N HIS A 274 14.62 -2.31 3.23
CA HIS A 274 15.46 -1.31 2.55
C HIS A 274 14.92 -0.82 1.19
N LEU A 275 13.67 -1.12 0.84
CA LEU A 275 13.00 -0.56 -0.33
C LEU A 275 12.20 0.68 0.06
N ASP A 276 12.31 1.72 -0.77
CA ASP A 276 11.40 2.85 -0.69
C ASP A 276 9.98 2.48 -1.18
N MET A 277 9.00 3.32 -0.90
CA MET A 277 7.60 3.05 -1.21
C MET A 277 7.36 2.79 -2.72
N ARG A 278 8.08 3.52 -3.58
CA ARG A 278 7.94 3.41 -5.03
C ARG A 278 8.48 2.09 -5.55
N THR A 279 9.67 1.70 -5.10
CA THR A 279 10.27 0.40 -5.45
C THR A 279 9.43 -0.76 -4.94
N LYS A 280 8.80 -0.63 -3.75
CA LYS A 280 7.83 -1.62 -3.24
C LYS A 280 6.62 -1.78 -4.18
N ASP A 281 6.06 -0.68 -4.70
CA ASP A 281 4.93 -0.72 -5.63
C ASP A 281 5.32 -1.40 -6.96
N VAL A 282 6.50 -1.07 -7.49
CA VAL A 282 7.03 -1.70 -8.70
C VAL A 282 7.23 -3.20 -8.50
N LEU A 283 7.83 -3.60 -7.37
CA LEU A 283 8.03 -5.01 -7.03
C LEU A 283 6.70 -5.74 -6.85
N LYS A 284 5.75 -5.14 -6.14
CA LYS A 284 4.41 -5.70 -5.93
C LYS A 284 3.70 -5.95 -7.26
N GLN A 285 3.76 -4.98 -8.18
CA GLN A 285 3.17 -5.13 -9.51
C GLN A 285 3.88 -6.22 -10.32
N ALA A 286 5.20 -6.25 -10.31
CA ALA A 286 5.97 -7.29 -10.95
C ALA A 286 5.56 -8.69 -10.46
N ILE A 287 5.47 -8.90 -9.15
CA ILE A 287 5.04 -10.19 -8.58
C ILE A 287 3.58 -10.52 -8.92
N LYS A 288 2.69 -9.52 -9.02
CA LYS A 288 1.31 -9.75 -9.48
C LYS A 288 1.26 -10.28 -10.90
N ASP A 289 2.11 -9.76 -11.77
CA ASP A 289 2.17 -10.12 -13.19
C ASP A 289 2.96 -11.42 -13.43
N PHE A 290 3.59 -11.98 -12.39
CA PHE A 290 4.32 -13.23 -12.47
C PHE A 290 3.36 -14.42 -12.53
N ASP A 291 3.46 -15.23 -13.60
CA ASP A 291 2.60 -16.40 -13.84
C ASP A 291 2.97 -17.65 -13.01
N GLY A 292 4.14 -17.64 -12.37
CA GLY A 292 4.62 -18.74 -11.55
C GLY A 292 4.02 -18.75 -10.14
N THR A 293 4.52 -19.67 -9.33
CA THR A 293 4.17 -19.81 -7.92
C THR A 293 5.07 -18.88 -7.08
N VAL A 294 4.49 -18.21 -6.08
CA VAL A 294 5.22 -17.25 -5.24
C VAL A 294 5.02 -17.57 -3.76
N ILE A 295 6.11 -17.58 -3.03
CA ILE A 295 6.14 -17.62 -1.56
C ILE A 295 6.77 -16.31 -1.09
N VAL A 296 6.06 -15.55 -0.28
CA VAL A 296 6.55 -14.30 0.31
C VAL A 296 6.60 -14.43 1.81
N VAL A 297 7.77 -14.28 2.39
CA VAL A 297 7.95 -14.08 3.83
C VAL A 297 8.03 -12.58 4.04
N SER A 298 7.05 -11.96 4.65
CA SER A 298 7.06 -10.52 4.92
C SER A 298 6.18 -10.13 6.10
N HIS A 299 6.59 -9.07 6.77
CA HIS A 299 5.81 -8.41 7.81
C HIS A 299 5.03 -7.19 7.27
N ASP A 300 5.26 -6.80 6.03
CA ASP A 300 4.64 -5.65 5.36
C ASP A 300 3.24 -6.03 4.87
N ARG A 301 2.21 -5.63 5.65
CA ARG A 301 0.80 -5.95 5.37
C ARG A 301 0.30 -5.32 4.07
N GLU A 302 0.72 -4.10 3.80
CA GLU A 302 0.33 -3.36 2.59
C GLU A 302 0.93 -4.01 1.34
N PHE A 303 2.16 -4.49 1.44
CA PHE A 303 2.80 -5.24 0.36
C PHE A 303 2.06 -6.54 0.05
N LEU A 304 1.67 -7.29 1.09
CA LEU A 304 0.95 -8.57 0.96
C LEU A 304 -0.49 -8.40 0.49
N ASP A 305 -1.10 -7.24 0.75
CA ASP A 305 -2.51 -6.98 0.41
C ASP A 305 -2.75 -7.02 -1.10
N GLY A 306 -3.77 -7.79 -1.51
CA GLY A 306 -4.11 -8.02 -2.92
C GLY A 306 -2.98 -8.68 -3.74
N LEU A 307 -1.92 -9.20 -3.09
CA LEU A 307 -0.87 -10.00 -3.71
C LEU A 307 -1.08 -11.48 -3.44
N VAL A 308 -1.40 -11.85 -2.20
CA VAL A 308 -1.50 -13.25 -1.77
C VAL A 308 -2.95 -13.68 -1.60
N THR A 309 -3.21 -14.96 -1.91
CA THR A 309 -4.53 -15.59 -1.82
C THR A 309 -4.64 -16.58 -0.65
N LYS A 310 -3.50 -16.93 -0.06
CA LYS A 310 -3.39 -17.83 1.09
C LYS A 310 -2.32 -17.34 2.03
N VAL A 311 -2.52 -17.55 3.32
CA VAL A 311 -1.58 -17.19 4.37
C VAL A 311 -1.26 -18.42 5.20
N TYR A 312 0.03 -18.72 5.38
CA TYR A 312 0.50 -19.75 6.29
C TYR A 312 1.02 -19.08 7.55
N GLU A 313 0.32 -19.28 8.65
CA GLU A 313 0.68 -18.74 9.96
C GLU A 313 1.63 -19.69 10.69
N PHE A 314 2.80 -19.17 11.04
CA PHE A 314 3.77 -19.83 11.90
C PHE A 314 3.55 -19.41 13.36
N GLY A 315 3.37 -20.38 14.24
CA GLY A 315 3.21 -20.15 15.66
C GLY A 315 3.03 -21.46 16.44
N ASN A 316 3.41 -21.45 17.70
CA ASN A 316 3.28 -22.62 18.57
C ASN A 316 3.87 -23.91 17.99
N LYS A 317 5.00 -23.80 17.28
CA LYS A 317 5.70 -24.91 16.60
C LYS A 317 4.89 -25.59 15.49
N GLN A 318 3.84 -24.96 15.00
CA GLN A 318 2.94 -25.45 13.94
C GLN A 318 2.83 -24.43 12.82
N VAL A 319 2.40 -24.90 11.65
CA VAL A 319 2.05 -24.06 10.51
C VAL A 319 0.57 -24.28 10.19
N ARG A 320 -0.22 -23.23 10.16
CA ARG A 320 -1.65 -23.27 9.86
C ARG A 320 -1.97 -22.54 8.58
N GLU A 321 -2.75 -23.16 7.71
CA GLU A 321 -3.22 -22.55 6.47
C GLU A 321 -4.48 -21.71 6.72
N HIS A 322 -4.47 -20.48 6.21
CA HIS A 322 -5.61 -19.58 6.17
C HIS A 322 -5.90 -19.19 4.72
N LEU A 323 -7.11 -19.50 4.26
CA LEU A 323 -7.60 -19.06 2.95
C LEU A 323 -8.02 -17.60 3.00
N GLY A 324 -7.68 -16.84 1.96
CA GLY A 324 -7.96 -15.42 1.84
C GLY A 324 -6.69 -14.56 1.90
N GLY A 325 -6.89 -13.25 1.81
CA GLY A 325 -5.82 -12.26 1.86
C GLY A 325 -5.30 -11.99 3.27
N ILE A 326 -4.29 -11.11 3.36
CA ILE A 326 -3.67 -10.77 4.65
C ILE A 326 -4.66 -10.09 5.62
N TYR A 327 -5.57 -9.25 5.13
CA TYR A 327 -6.55 -8.59 5.98
C TYR A 327 -7.63 -9.53 6.48
N ASP A 328 -8.06 -10.53 5.68
CA ASP A 328 -8.98 -11.57 6.11
C ASP A 328 -8.37 -12.40 7.26
N PHE A 329 -7.09 -12.73 7.14
CA PHE A 329 -6.33 -13.40 8.20
C PHE A 329 -6.28 -12.55 9.48
N LEU A 330 -5.94 -11.26 9.37
CA LEU A 330 -5.84 -10.37 10.53
C LEU A 330 -7.19 -10.15 11.23
N GLN A 331 -8.29 -10.05 10.49
CA GLN A 331 -9.63 -9.96 11.05
C GLN A 331 -10.01 -11.22 11.84
N ARG A 332 -9.78 -12.41 11.26
CA ARG A 332 -10.03 -13.69 11.96
C ARG A 332 -9.23 -13.79 13.24
N LYS A 333 -7.94 -13.48 13.18
CA LYS A 333 -7.06 -13.51 14.36
C LYS A 333 -7.51 -12.53 15.45
N LYS A 334 -8.01 -11.36 15.10
CA LYS A 334 -8.59 -10.41 16.04
C LYS A 334 -9.86 -10.97 16.69
N MET A 335 -10.70 -11.63 15.90
CA MET A 335 -11.93 -12.28 16.41
C MET A 335 -11.61 -13.45 17.33
N ASP A 336 -10.65 -14.30 16.98
CA ASP A 336 -10.21 -15.43 17.80
C ASP A 336 -9.64 -14.94 19.14
N SER A 337 -8.80 -13.91 19.15
CA SER A 337 -8.25 -13.32 20.37
C SER A 337 -9.33 -12.71 21.28
N LEU A 338 -10.36 -12.09 20.71
CA LEU A 338 -11.51 -11.57 21.47
C LEU A 338 -12.33 -12.71 22.09
N GLN A 339 -12.55 -13.80 21.35
CA GLN A 339 -13.26 -14.99 21.86
C GLN A 339 -12.47 -15.71 22.97
N GLU A 340 -11.14 -15.78 22.85
CA GLU A 340 -10.26 -16.32 23.89
C GLU A 340 -10.37 -15.49 25.17
N LEU A 341 -10.31 -14.15 25.07
CA LEU A 341 -10.49 -13.24 26.21
C LEU A 341 -11.88 -13.36 26.84
N GLU A 342 -12.92 -13.61 26.05
CA GLU A 342 -14.27 -13.88 26.58
C GLU A 342 -14.34 -15.24 27.30
N LYS A 343 -13.68 -16.28 26.78
CA LYS A 343 -13.61 -17.61 27.41
C LYS A 343 -12.80 -17.58 28.70
N GLU A 344 -11.67 -16.87 28.75
CA GLU A 344 -10.89 -16.68 29.97
C GLU A 344 -11.71 -15.99 31.07
N LYS A 345 -12.47 -14.94 30.71
CA LYS A 345 -13.39 -14.28 31.64
C LYS A 345 -14.53 -15.18 32.14
N VAL A 346 -14.92 -16.19 31.34
CA VAL A 346 -15.95 -17.18 31.74
C VAL A 346 -15.36 -18.27 32.63
N THR A 347 -14.10 -18.70 32.37
CA THR A 347 -13.42 -19.72 33.20
C THR A 347 -12.95 -19.18 34.56
N GLU A 348 -12.55 -17.89 34.63
CA GLU A 348 -12.27 -17.23 35.91
C GLU A 348 -13.53 -17.08 36.78
N LYS A 349 -14.73 -16.99 36.16
CA LYS A 349 -16.00 -16.89 36.87
C LYS A 349 -16.52 -18.23 37.45
N SER A 350 -15.98 -19.37 37.00
CA SER A 350 -16.40 -20.69 37.48
C SER A 350 -15.65 -21.18 38.73
N ASN A 351 -14.63 -20.48 39.21
CA ASN A 351 -13.83 -20.89 40.38
C ASN A 351 -14.02 -20.03 41.63
N VAL A 352 -15.04 -19.18 41.68
CA VAL A 352 -15.36 -18.41 42.90
C VAL A 352 -16.84 -18.55 43.21
N GLU A 353 -17.20 -19.65 43.86
CA GLU A 353 -18.41 -19.71 44.67
C GLU A 353 -18.12 -19.11 46.05
N GLY A 354 -18.81 -18.01 46.33
CA GLY A 354 -18.95 -17.52 47.68
C GLY A 354 -18.39 -16.14 47.98
N ILE A 355 -19.04 -15.07 47.46
CA ILE A 355 -19.27 -13.79 48.15
C ILE A 355 -20.20 -12.98 47.21
N PRO A 356 -21.33 -12.42 47.65
CA PRO A 356 -22.16 -11.55 46.82
C PRO A 356 -21.47 -10.17 46.74
N SER A 357 -20.83 -9.87 45.61
CA SER A 357 -20.13 -8.62 45.39
C SER A 357 -20.89 -7.68 44.48
N GLU A 358 -20.75 -6.40 44.76
CA GLU A 358 -21.27 -5.20 44.11
C GLU A 358 -21.07 -5.16 42.57
N ASN A 359 -20.36 -6.12 41.98
CA ASN A 359 -20.04 -6.19 40.55
C ASN A 359 -21.19 -6.61 39.60
N LYS A 360 -22.34 -7.05 40.12
CA LYS A 360 -23.50 -7.37 39.28
C LYS A 360 -24.23 -6.13 38.78
N LEU A 361 -24.28 -5.09 39.60
CA LEU A 361 -24.89 -3.81 39.24
C LEU A 361 -24.08 -3.10 38.13
N SER A 362 -22.74 -3.12 38.19
CA SER A 362 -21.87 -2.50 37.18
C SER A 362 -21.92 -3.17 35.79
N TYR A 363 -22.20 -4.47 35.73
CA TYR A 363 -22.30 -5.21 34.46
C TYR A 363 -23.64 -4.95 33.74
N GLU A 364 -24.71 -4.81 34.47
CA GLU A 364 -26.00 -4.43 33.88
C GLU A 364 -25.99 -2.99 33.42
N GLU A 365 -25.37 -2.09 34.16
CA GLU A 365 -25.14 -0.69 33.76
C GLU A 365 -24.26 -0.59 32.51
N GLN A 366 -23.16 -1.31 32.41
CA GLN A 366 -22.31 -1.34 31.21
C GLN A 366 -23.05 -1.90 29.99
N LYS A 367 -23.87 -2.93 30.18
CA LYS A 367 -24.68 -3.53 29.11
C LYS A 367 -25.78 -2.59 28.64
N GLU A 368 -26.34 -1.81 29.54
CA GLU A 368 -27.35 -0.82 29.23
C GLU A 368 -26.75 0.41 28.53
N GLN A 369 -25.58 0.85 28.94
CA GLN A 369 -24.80 1.87 28.27
C GLN A 369 -24.40 1.46 26.83
N GLN A 370 -23.93 0.24 26.62
CA GLN A 370 -23.65 -0.29 25.29
C GLN A 370 -24.90 -0.39 24.40
N ARG A 371 -26.06 -0.71 24.97
CA ARG A 371 -27.32 -0.72 24.23
C ARG A 371 -27.76 0.69 23.83
N GLN A 372 -27.55 1.68 24.69
CA GLN A 372 -27.84 3.07 24.41
C GLN A 372 -26.92 3.63 23.33
N LEU A 373 -25.61 3.33 23.37
CA LEU A 373 -24.66 3.70 22.30
C LEU A 373 -25.07 3.14 20.94
N LYS A 374 -25.37 1.84 20.87
CA LYS A 374 -25.83 1.23 19.62
C LYS A 374 -27.14 1.77 19.08
N ARG A 375 -28.04 2.27 19.97
CA ARG A 375 -29.27 2.97 19.53
C ARG A 375 -28.95 4.33 18.96
N LEU A 376 -28.06 5.09 19.59
CA LEU A 376 -27.61 6.41 19.09
C LEU A 376 -26.92 6.27 17.75
N GLU A 377 -25.98 5.32 17.59
CA GLU A 377 -25.31 5.05 16.31
C GLU A 377 -26.29 4.71 15.18
N ARG A 378 -27.33 3.91 15.47
CA ARG A 378 -28.38 3.62 14.48
C ARG A 378 -29.17 4.86 14.09
N THR A 379 -29.53 5.67 15.07
CA THR A 379 -30.31 6.90 14.83
C THR A 379 -29.49 7.91 14.02
N ILE A 380 -28.20 8.02 14.28
CA ILE A 380 -27.25 8.87 13.51
C ILE A 380 -27.18 8.36 12.06
N SER A 381 -26.99 7.05 11.85
CA SER A 381 -26.97 6.46 10.51
C SER A 381 -28.27 6.65 9.72
N ASP A 382 -29.43 6.63 10.41
CA ASP A 382 -30.72 6.91 9.80
C ASP A 382 -30.89 8.40 9.43
N CYS A 383 -30.33 9.32 10.23
CA CYS A 383 -30.26 10.74 9.88
C CYS A 383 -29.36 10.98 8.66
N GLU A 384 -28.20 10.35 8.58
CA GLU A 384 -27.28 10.46 7.44
C GLU A 384 -27.96 10.03 6.12
N LYS A 385 -28.66 8.90 6.12
CA LYS A 385 -29.42 8.43 4.93
C LYS A 385 -30.49 9.43 4.50
N LYS A 386 -31.19 10.05 5.48
CA LYS A 386 -32.20 11.07 5.17
C LYS A 386 -31.59 12.33 4.60
N VAL A 387 -30.43 12.76 5.09
CA VAL A 387 -29.67 13.89 4.55
C VAL A 387 -29.33 13.63 3.09
N GLU A 388 -28.77 12.46 2.77
CA GLU A 388 -28.43 12.07 1.38
C GLU A 388 -29.67 12.07 0.46
N GLU A 389 -30.80 11.54 0.95
CA GLU A 389 -32.04 11.53 0.17
C GLU A 389 -32.57 12.96 -0.11
N LEU A 390 -32.50 13.85 0.87
CA LEU A 390 -32.96 15.22 0.72
C LEU A 390 -32.04 16.04 -0.17
N GLU A 391 -30.73 15.88 -0.04
CA GLU A 391 -29.74 16.52 -0.93
C GLU A 391 -29.97 16.10 -2.38
N LEU A 392 -30.24 14.82 -2.61
CA LEU A 392 -30.52 14.31 -3.97
C LEU A 392 -31.82 14.91 -4.55
N LYS A 393 -32.87 15.06 -3.72
CA LYS A 393 -34.14 15.70 -4.13
C LYS A 393 -33.95 17.20 -4.38
N ILE A 394 -33.20 17.89 -3.54
CA ILE A 394 -32.88 19.32 -3.72
C ILE A 394 -32.12 19.50 -5.04
N LYS A 395 -31.09 18.71 -5.29
CA LYS A 395 -30.30 18.74 -6.52
C LYS A 395 -31.15 18.49 -7.78
N GLN A 396 -32.12 17.58 -7.71
CA GLN A 396 -33.06 17.35 -8.82
C GLN A 396 -33.96 18.57 -9.09
N ILE A 397 -34.40 19.26 -8.06
CA ILE A 397 -35.20 20.48 -8.18
C ILE A 397 -34.34 21.62 -8.71
N GLU A 398 -33.12 21.79 -8.24
CA GLU A 398 -32.18 22.81 -8.73
C GLU A 398 -31.87 22.64 -10.23
N VAL A 399 -31.69 21.41 -10.70
CA VAL A 399 -31.54 21.12 -12.14
C VAL A 399 -32.79 21.52 -12.92
N ARG A 400 -34.00 21.30 -12.36
CA ARG A 400 -35.24 21.75 -13.01
C ARG A 400 -35.41 23.28 -12.99
N LEU A 401 -35.05 23.93 -11.88
CA LEU A 401 -35.07 25.38 -11.76
C LEU A 401 -34.09 26.09 -12.71
N SER A 402 -33.02 25.42 -13.11
CA SER A 402 -32.06 25.95 -14.09
C SER A 402 -32.54 25.89 -15.54
N SER A 403 -33.67 25.24 -15.82
CA SER A 403 -34.31 25.26 -17.14
C SER A 403 -35.21 26.47 -17.34
N VAL A 404 -35.36 26.94 -18.57
CA VAL A 404 -36.15 28.14 -18.93
C VAL A 404 -37.61 28.00 -18.51
N GLU A 405 -38.17 26.79 -18.52
CA GLU A 405 -39.54 26.52 -18.11
C GLU A 405 -39.68 26.42 -16.58
N GLY A 406 -38.68 25.88 -15.89
CA GLY A 406 -38.70 25.75 -14.43
C GLY A 406 -38.44 27.04 -13.67
N ALA A 407 -37.75 28.01 -14.28
CA ALA A 407 -37.49 29.32 -13.66
C ALA A 407 -38.75 30.15 -13.42
N SER A 408 -39.87 29.85 -14.10
CA SER A 408 -41.16 30.52 -13.97
C SER A 408 -42.15 29.84 -13.00
N ASP A 409 -41.82 28.64 -12.50
CA ASP A 409 -42.69 27.81 -11.67
C ASP A 409 -42.50 28.11 -10.17
N SER A 410 -43.43 28.95 -9.63
CA SER A 410 -43.46 29.30 -8.21
C SER A 410 -43.59 28.09 -7.28
N SER A 411 -44.19 26.97 -7.73
CA SER A 411 -44.37 25.76 -6.93
C SER A 411 -43.06 25.00 -6.69
N LEU A 412 -42.11 25.10 -7.61
CA LEU A 412 -40.76 24.50 -7.47
C LEU A 412 -39.92 25.25 -6.46
N TYR A 413 -40.04 26.57 -6.39
CA TYR A 413 -39.35 27.39 -5.36
C TYR A 413 -39.89 27.10 -3.96
N GLU A 414 -41.22 26.93 -3.81
CA GLU A 414 -41.79 26.53 -2.50
C GLU A 414 -41.33 25.14 -2.08
N LYS A 415 -41.31 24.17 -3.00
CA LYS A 415 -40.81 22.83 -2.72
C LYS A 415 -39.33 22.83 -2.34
N HIS A 416 -38.52 23.59 -3.05
CA HIS A 416 -37.09 23.75 -2.75
C HIS A 416 -36.91 24.35 -1.35
N GLY A 417 -37.64 25.40 -1.00
CA GLY A 417 -37.59 26.04 0.31
C GLY A 417 -38.04 25.11 1.45
N ARG A 418 -39.07 24.27 1.23
CA ARG A 418 -39.48 23.25 2.22
C ARG A 418 -38.44 22.16 2.44
N LEU A 419 -37.89 21.61 1.38
CA LEU A 419 -36.88 20.58 1.48
C LEU A 419 -35.59 21.10 2.11
N LYS A 420 -35.25 22.36 1.87
CA LYS A 420 -34.06 22.96 2.48
C LYS A 420 -34.25 23.17 3.99
N LYS A 421 -35.44 23.59 4.43
CA LYS A 421 -35.76 23.66 5.86
C LYS A 421 -35.73 22.27 6.52
N GLU A 422 -36.30 21.27 5.86
CA GLU A 422 -36.29 19.88 6.36
C GLU A 422 -34.87 19.31 6.46
N LEU A 423 -34.00 19.67 5.52
CA LEU A 423 -32.60 19.33 5.55
C LEU A 423 -31.86 19.96 6.73
N ASP A 424 -32.10 21.29 6.96
CA ASP A 424 -31.48 22.01 8.05
C ASP A 424 -31.92 21.43 9.42
N GLU A 425 -33.20 21.08 9.60
CA GLU A 425 -33.72 20.45 10.82
C GLU A 425 -33.08 19.06 11.09
N ILE A 426 -32.84 18.26 10.01
CA ILE A 426 -32.22 16.96 10.16
C ILE A 426 -30.73 17.08 10.45
N ILE A 427 -30.03 18.05 9.86
CA ILE A 427 -28.62 18.34 10.15
C ILE A 427 -28.46 18.82 11.61
N GLU A 428 -29.34 19.66 12.10
CA GLU A 428 -29.32 20.11 13.50
C GLU A 428 -29.47 18.91 14.44
N LYS A 429 -30.48 18.06 14.19
CA LYS A 429 -30.69 16.84 14.95
C LYS A 429 -29.51 15.83 14.86
N TRP A 430 -28.91 15.71 13.71
CA TRP A 430 -27.71 14.87 13.51
C TRP A 430 -26.53 15.39 14.34
N THR A 431 -26.37 16.73 14.38
CA THR A 431 -25.32 17.40 15.16
C THR A 431 -25.49 17.15 16.65
N GLU A 432 -26.74 17.30 17.16
CA GLU A 432 -27.06 17.04 18.58
C GLU A 432 -26.77 15.59 18.98
N LEU A 433 -27.22 14.62 18.16
CA LEU A 433 -27.00 13.21 18.41
C LEU A 433 -25.52 12.82 18.36
N THR A 434 -24.75 13.45 17.48
CA THR A 434 -23.30 13.23 17.36
C THR A 434 -22.57 13.76 18.58
N MET A 435 -22.95 14.94 19.08
CA MET A 435 -22.41 15.48 20.32
C MET A 435 -22.77 14.60 21.53
N GLU A 436 -24.00 14.11 21.62
CA GLU A 436 -24.41 13.18 22.69
C GLU A 436 -23.63 11.88 22.66
N LEU A 437 -23.34 11.35 21.45
CA LEU A 437 -22.51 10.17 21.28
C LEU A 437 -21.06 10.40 21.73
N GLU A 438 -20.48 11.56 21.38
CA GLU A 438 -19.14 11.93 21.81
C GLU A 438 -19.03 12.14 23.32
N GLU A 439 -20.02 12.75 23.95
CA GLU A 439 -20.06 12.92 25.41
C GLU A 439 -20.15 11.57 26.13
N LYS A 440 -21.01 10.66 25.66
CA LYS A 440 -21.13 9.31 26.24
C LYS A 440 -19.88 8.47 26.03
N ASN A 441 -19.20 8.62 24.89
CA ASN A 441 -17.93 7.94 24.65
C ASN A 441 -16.75 8.48 25.50
N LYS A 442 -16.83 9.72 25.99
CA LYS A 442 -15.83 10.30 26.92
C LYS A 442 -16.05 9.85 28.36
N GLN A 443 -17.25 9.36 28.70
CA GLN A 443 -17.62 8.90 30.05
C GLN A 443 -17.37 7.40 30.28
N ILE A 444 -17.02 6.67 29.24
CA ILE A 444 -16.62 5.26 29.24
C ILE A 444 -15.10 5.14 29.15
#